data_3dd81c16638864a55bc0a5590bea7b3c
#
_entry.id   3dd81c16638864a55bc0a5590bea7b3c
#
_cell.length_a   1.000
_cell.length_b   1.000
_cell.length_c   1.000
_cell.angle_alpha   90.00
_cell.angle_beta   90.00
_cell.angle_gamma   90.00
#
_symmetry.space_group_name_H-M   'P 1'
#
loop_
_entity.id
_entity.type
_entity.pdbx_description
1 polymer ?
#
loop_
_entity_poly.entity_id
_entity_poly.type
_entity_poly.pdbx_seq_one_letter_code
_entity_poly.pdbx_strand_id
1 'polypeptide(L)'
;MALQTEMHVIALSELPALSDAKKASGARFVQMHCVCTDDGVFDAIYSWMEDDIVLKNYKIEGLTSKDVIPSVTNNFLAAFVFENEAHDLFGANIEGIAIDFQGHFYNIKATTPMSILSPEQKAARDKAAKIAAAKAAKAAKEAAGEADPAADASADTELEAKLAAMDPEKAAKVRAAMAAKAAKAAAAQKEGE
;
A
#
# COMPACT_ATOMS: atom_id res chain seq x y z
N MET A 1 10.71 -22.57 10.37
CA MET A 1 9.36 -21.94 10.35
C MET A 1 9.44 -20.72 9.45
N ALA A 2 8.41 -20.41 8.65
CA ALA A 2 8.38 -19.20 7.83
C ALA A 2 7.96 -18.01 8.69
N LEU A 3 8.59 -16.83 8.48
CA LEU A 3 8.22 -15.57 9.11
C LEU A 3 6.79 -15.19 8.66
N GLN A 4 5.92 -14.90 9.62
CA GLN A 4 4.59 -14.37 9.36
C GLN A 4 4.65 -12.84 9.50
N THR A 5 3.98 -12.14 8.57
CA THR A 5 3.96 -10.67 8.55
C THR A 5 2.51 -10.20 8.55
N GLU A 6 2.17 -9.37 9.52
CA GLU A 6 0.87 -8.72 9.64
C GLU A 6 1.01 -7.21 9.46
N MET A 7 -0.02 -6.56 8.89
CA MET A 7 -0.09 -5.11 8.75
C MET A 7 -1.39 -4.61 9.37
N HIS A 8 -1.27 -3.66 10.30
CA HIS A 8 -2.37 -3.00 10.98
C HIS A 8 -2.31 -1.50 10.74
N VAL A 9 -3.42 -0.88 10.39
CA VAL A 9 -3.52 0.59 10.33
C VAL A 9 -4.05 1.08 11.66
N ILE A 10 -3.38 2.08 12.23
CA ILE A 10 -3.73 2.67 13.53
C ILE A 10 -3.79 4.20 13.42
N ALA A 11 -4.51 4.83 14.34
CA ALA A 11 -4.46 6.27 14.51
C ALA A 11 -3.18 6.71 15.23
N LEU A 12 -2.69 7.92 14.93
CA LEU A 12 -1.52 8.47 15.61
C LEU A 12 -1.65 8.51 17.13
N SER A 13 -2.85 8.79 17.64
CA SER A 13 -3.15 8.83 19.08
C SER A 13 -3.03 7.48 19.80
N GLU A 14 -3.04 6.37 19.06
CA GLU A 14 -2.93 5.02 19.61
C GLU A 14 -1.48 4.59 19.82
N LEU A 15 -0.51 5.28 19.20
CA LEU A 15 0.91 4.91 19.21
C LEU A 15 1.50 4.79 20.63
N PRO A 16 1.26 5.73 21.57
CA PRO A 16 1.81 5.60 22.93
C PRO A 16 1.31 4.36 23.66
N ALA A 17 0.00 4.14 23.66
CA ALA A 17 -0.61 2.98 24.32
C ALA A 17 -0.17 1.65 23.67
N LEU A 18 -0.02 1.64 22.34
CA LEU A 18 0.53 0.50 21.62
C LEU A 18 1.97 0.21 22.05
N SER A 19 2.83 1.26 22.12
CA SER A 19 4.21 1.13 22.56
C SER A 19 4.32 0.55 23.96
N ASP A 20 3.48 1.02 24.89
CA ASP A 20 3.42 0.50 26.25
C ASP A 20 2.99 -0.98 26.29
N ALA A 21 1.98 -1.34 25.52
CA ALA A 21 1.52 -2.72 25.40
C ALA A 21 2.59 -3.65 24.83
N LYS A 22 3.31 -3.21 23.79
CA LYS A 22 4.43 -3.96 23.20
C LYS A 22 5.58 -4.15 24.17
N LYS A 23 5.89 -3.13 24.97
CA LYS A 23 6.89 -3.23 26.04
C LYS A 23 6.47 -4.23 27.11
N ALA A 24 5.21 -4.17 27.54
CA ALA A 24 4.67 -5.06 28.57
C ALA A 24 4.63 -6.54 28.11
N SER A 25 4.35 -6.78 26.82
CA SER A 25 4.35 -8.13 26.23
C SER A 25 5.74 -8.70 25.98
N GLY A 26 6.81 -7.89 26.12
CA GLY A 26 8.17 -8.31 25.79
C GLY A 26 8.46 -8.36 24.29
N ALA A 27 7.62 -7.76 23.45
CA ALA A 27 7.86 -7.70 22.02
C ALA A 27 9.17 -6.97 21.71
N ARG A 28 9.89 -7.46 20.71
CA ARG A 28 11.15 -6.86 20.27
C ARG A 28 10.89 -5.80 19.20
N PHE A 29 11.31 -4.57 19.45
CA PHE A 29 11.29 -3.52 18.42
C PHE A 29 12.28 -3.88 17.31
N VAL A 30 11.81 -3.79 16.06
CA VAL A 30 12.60 -4.13 14.86
C VAL A 30 13.05 -2.87 14.15
N GLN A 31 12.11 -2.02 13.75
CA GLN A 31 12.38 -0.80 13.01
C GLN A 31 11.19 0.16 13.05
N MET A 32 11.46 1.40 12.69
CA MET A 32 10.49 2.38 12.24
C MET A 32 10.97 2.90 10.89
N HIS A 33 10.07 3.13 9.93
CA HIS A 33 10.41 3.78 8.68
C HIS A 33 9.26 4.61 8.15
N CYS A 34 9.58 5.61 7.35
CA CYS A 34 8.60 6.43 6.67
C CYS A 34 8.52 6.10 5.18
N VAL A 35 7.35 6.27 4.61
CA VAL A 35 7.10 6.12 3.17
C VAL A 35 6.40 7.37 2.68
N CYS A 36 7.07 8.16 1.83
CA CYS A 36 6.47 9.34 1.22
C CYS A 36 5.28 8.92 0.35
N THR A 37 4.08 9.41 0.61
CA THR A 37 2.85 9.08 -0.11
C THR A 37 2.41 10.18 -1.07
N ASP A 38 2.69 11.43 -0.74
CA ASP A 38 2.55 12.60 -1.61
C ASP A 38 3.59 13.65 -1.18
N ASP A 39 3.70 14.78 -1.89
CA ASP A 39 4.64 15.86 -1.53
C ASP A 39 4.37 16.36 -0.12
N GLY A 40 5.34 16.18 0.76
CA GLY A 40 5.23 16.54 2.17
C GLY A 40 4.27 15.69 3.01
N VAL A 41 3.76 14.58 2.45
CA VAL A 41 2.90 13.61 3.15
C VAL A 41 3.59 12.26 3.19
N PHE A 42 3.60 11.63 4.35
CA PHE A 42 4.21 10.32 4.55
C PHE A 42 3.38 9.44 5.48
N ASP A 43 3.59 8.14 5.34
CA ASP A 43 3.11 7.15 6.30
C ASP A 43 4.28 6.73 7.18
N ALA A 44 4.04 6.54 8.48
CA ALA A 44 5.01 5.99 9.42
C ALA A 44 4.64 4.55 9.76
N ILE A 45 5.61 3.65 9.70
CA ILE A 45 5.41 2.21 9.96
C ILE A 45 6.36 1.78 11.08
N TYR A 46 5.77 1.35 12.20
CA TYR A 46 6.47 0.79 13.33
C TYR A 46 6.35 -0.73 13.32
N SER A 47 7.45 -1.44 13.49
CA SER A 47 7.52 -2.90 13.40
C SER A 47 8.03 -3.52 14.68
N TRP A 48 7.26 -4.49 15.20
CA TRP A 48 7.65 -5.31 16.35
C TRP A 48 7.61 -6.79 16.00
N MET A 49 8.54 -7.54 16.56
CA MET A 49 8.57 -8.99 16.50
C MET A 49 7.95 -9.58 17.76
N GLU A 50 6.98 -10.45 17.56
CA GLU A 50 6.37 -11.26 18.61
C GLU A 50 6.72 -12.74 18.40
N ASP A 51 7.05 -13.43 19.47
CA ASP A 51 7.35 -14.89 19.49
C ASP A 51 8.40 -15.33 18.45
N ASP A 52 9.34 -14.41 18.07
CA ASP A 52 10.41 -14.62 17.10
C ASP A 52 9.99 -15.06 15.69
N ILE A 53 8.69 -15.16 15.42
CA ILE A 53 8.15 -15.65 14.13
C ILE A 53 7.07 -14.74 13.54
N VAL A 54 6.50 -13.81 14.32
CA VAL A 54 5.43 -12.92 13.86
C VAL A 54 5.93 -11.49 13.85
N LEU A 55 6.09 -10.91 12.64
CA LEU A 55 6.40 -9.50 12.44
C LEU A 55 5.11 -8.72 12.30
N LYS A 56 4.80 -7.89 13.29
CA LYS A 56 3.64 -6.99 13.26
C LYS A 56 4.05 -5.58 12.90
N ASN A 57 3.49 -5.07 11.84
CA ASN A 57 3.70 -3.71 11.34
C ASN A 57 2.48 -2.86 11.65
N TYR A 58 2.69 -1.71 12.24
CA TYR A 58 1.64 -0.74 12.58
C TYR A 58 1.88 0.53 11.78
N LYS A 59 0.95 0.81 10.88
CA LYS A 59 1.02 1.91 9.94
C LYS A 59 0.14 3.06 10.39
N ILE A 60 0.71 4.26 10.44
CA ILE A 60 0.01 5.52 10.65
C ILE A 60 0.03 6.25 9.32
N GLU A 61 -1.13 6.57 8.77
CA GLU A 61 -1.26 7.10 7.42
C GLU A 61 -1.42 8.61 7.40
N GLY A 62 -0.92 9.24 6.32
CA GLY A 62 -1.21 10.61 5.96
C GLY A 62 -0.59 11.66 6.88
N LEU A 63 0.55 11.38 7.49
CA LEU A 63 1.27 12.31 8.36
C LEU A 63 1.96 13.40 7.55
N THR A 64 2.10 14.56 8.19
CA THR A 64 2.82 15.72 7.67
C THR A 64 3.80 16.25 8.73
N SER A 65 4.64 17.19 8.39
CA SER A 65 5.53 17.86 9.33
C SER A 65 4.82 18.66 10.45
N LYS A 66 3.49 18.82 10.37
CA LYS A 66 2.67 19.49 11.38
C LYS A 66 2.17 18.53 12.45
N ASP A 67 2.13 17.25 12.16
CA ASP A 67 1.63 16.24 13.06
C ASP A 67 2.72 15.86 14.06
N VAL A 68 2.43 16.02 15.36
CA VAL A 68 3.35 15.66 16.43
C VAL A 68 3.29 14.17 16.69
N ILE A 69 4.38 13.48 16.41
CA ILE A 69 4.51 12.04 16.61
C ILE A 69 5.20 11.81 17.97
N PRO A 70 4.55 11.17 18.94
CA PRO A 70 5.20 10.85 20.20
C PRO A 70 6.26 9.76 20.00
N SER A 71 7.48 10.00 20.51
CA SER A 71 8.58 9.04 20.43
C SER A 71 8.29 7.76 21.22
N VAL A 72 8.71 6.63 20.67
CA VAL A 72 8.66 5.33 21.39
C VAL A 72 9.97 4.99 22.10
N THR A 73 10.96 5.88 22.11
CA THR A 73 12.30 5.65 22.70
C THR A 73 12.29 5.42 24.19
N ASN A 74 11.27 5.90 24.92
CA ASN A 74 11.12 5.61 26.34
C ASN A 74 10.92 4.11 26.61
N ASN A 75 10.27 3.40 25.70
CA ASN A 75 10.05 1.96 25.79
C ASN A 75 11.11 1.17 25.02
N PHE A 76 11.56 1.68 23.88
CA PHE A 76 12.45 1.02 22.94
C PHE A 76 13.58 1.98 22.52
N LEU A 77 14.63 2.07 23.32
CA LEU A 77 15.72 3.01 23.07
C LEU A 77 16.29 2.92 21.65
N ALA A 78 16.36 1.70 21.07
CA ALA A 78 16.85 1.50 19.70
C ALA A 78 16.06 2.27 18.62
N ALA A 79 14.84 2.72 18.92
CA ALA A 79 14.04 3.52 18.00
C ALA A 79 14.68 4.88 17.70
N PHE A 80 15.57 5.40 18.56
CA PHE A 80 16.16 6.73 18.35
C PHE A 80 16.87 6.88 17.00
N VAL A 81 17.49 5.82 16.50
CA VAL A 81 18.15 5.82 15.19
C VAL A 81 17.16 6.11 14.07
N PHE A 82 16.07 5.37 14.06
CA PHE A 82 15.03 5.46 13.02
C PHE A 82 14.20 6.74 13.13
N GLU A 83 13.94 7.19 14.35
CA GLU A 83 13.18 8.42 14.60
C GLU A 83 13.98 9.66 14.18
N ASN A 84 15.28 9.73 14.45
CA ASN A 84 16.16 10.79 13.94
C ASN A 84 16.29 10.73 12.41
N GLU A 85 16.36 9.53 11.84
CA GLU A 85 16.35 9.36 10.38
C GLU A 85 15.06 9.90 9.77
N ALA A 86 13.90 9.56 10.32
CA ALA A 86 12.61 10.05 9.87
C ALA A 86 12.51 11.58 9.96
N HIS A 87 13.03 12.17 11.04
CA HIS A 87 13.13 13.60 11.23
C HIS A 87 13.96 14.26 10.10
N ASP A 88 15.19 13.77 9.87
CA ASP A 88 16.10 14.40 8.91
C ASP A 88 15.65 14.19 7.46
N LEU A 89 15.19 12.98 7.10
CA LEU A 89 14.92 12.63 5.71
C LEU A 89 13.50 12.96 5.25
N PHE A 90 12.52 12.88 6.14
CA PHE A 90 11.10 13.10 5.82
C PHE A 90 10.52 14.37 6.45
N GLY A 91 11.20 14.98 7.41
CA GLY A 91 10.68 16.12 8.17
C GLY A 91 9.59 15.70 9.18
N ALA A 92 9.65 14.46 9.67
CA ALA A 92 8.74 14.00 10.69
C ALA A 92 8.96 14.76 11.99
N ASN A 93 7.90 15.35 12.54
CA ASN A 93 7.95 16.07 13.80
C ASN A 93 7.78 15.10 14.96
N ILE A 94 8.89 14.50 15.43
CA ILE A 94 8.87 13.51 16.50
C ILE A 94 9.34 14.17 17.80
N GLU A 95 8.50 14.12 18.84
CA GLU A 95 8.79 14.71 20.13
C GLU A 95 9.13 13.67 21.19
N GLY A 96 10.10 13.99 22.06
CA GLY A 96 10.49 13.16 23.20
C GLY A 96 11.49 12.05 22.83
N ILE A 97 12.26 12.18 21.76
CA ILE A 97 13.34 11.25 21.41
C ILE A 97 14.41 11.28 22.52
N ALA A 98 14.73 10.12 23.09
CA ALA A 98 15.68 10.04 24.22
C ALA A 98 17.10 10.48 23.86
N ILE A 99 17.52 10.26 22.60
CA ILE A 99 18.78 10.74 22.03
C ILE A 99 18.43 11.48 20.75
N ASP A 100 18.21 12.78 20.86
CA ASP A 100 17.76 13.64 19.78
C ASP A 100 18.95 14.42 19.19
N PHE A 101 19.18 14.25 17.89
CA PHE A 101 20.21 14.95 17.11
C PHE A 101 19.71 16.27 16.50
N GLN A 102 18.46 16.64 16.73
CA GLN A 102 17.88 17.92 16.32
C GLN A 102 18.08 18.23 14.81
N GLY A 103 17.85 17.24 13.95
CA GLY A 103 18.01 17.39 12.51
C GLY A 103 19.44 17.32 12.00
N HIS A 104 20.37 16.80 12.82
CA HIS A 104 21.79 16.67 12.48
C HIS A 104 22.28 15.21 12.59
N PHE A 105 21.37 14.26 12.52
CA PHE A 105 21.75 12.83 12.52
C PHE A 105 22.48 12.46 11.24
N TYR A 106 22.01 13.00 10.11
CA TYR A 106 22.68 12.91 8.83
C TYR A 106 23.30 14.23 8.38
N ASN A 107 24.47 14.18 7.75
CA ASN A 107 25.04 15.34 7.07
C ASN A 107 24.47 15.43 5.64
N ILE A 108 23.28 15.98 5.52
CA ILE A 108 22.55 16.13 4.24
C ILE A 108 22.62 17.58 3.73
N LYS A 109 22.69 17.73 2.40
CA LYS A 109 22.70 19.06 1.76
C LYS A 109 21.30 19.64 1.52
N ALA A 110 20.31 18.78 1.33
CA ALA A 110 18.93 19.18 1.08
C ALA A 110 18.08 18.93 2.33
N THR A 111 17.22 19.85 2.67
CA THR A 111 16.24 19.67 3.75
C THR A 111 15.21 18.62 3.32
N THR A 112 14.95 17.63 4.15
CA THR A 112 13.94 16.59 3.97
C THR A 112 13.92 15.94 2.56
N PRO A 113 15.06 15.35 2.12
CA PRO A 113 15.23 14.94 0.72
C PRO A 113 14.27 13.83 0.28
N MET A 114 13.64 13.11 1.22
CA MET A 114 12.70 12.03 0.94
C MET A 114 11.23 12.44 1.09
N SER A 115 10.95 13.72 1.31
CA SER A 115 9.57 14.22 1.41
C SER A 115 8.95 14.61 0.06
N ILE A 116 9.69 14.50 -1.03
CA ILE A 116 9.25 14.87 -2.39
C ILE A 116 9.29 13.65 -3.29
N LEU A 117 8.16 13.37 -3.95
CA LEU A 117 8.09 12.32 -4.96
C LEU A 117 8.55 12.85 -6.32
N SER A 118 9.40 12.09 -7.01
CA SER A 118 9.72 12.39 -8.40
C SER A 118 8.49 12.18 -9.30
N PRO A 119 8.40 12.88 -10.47
CA PRO A 119 7.31 12.68 -11.40
C PRO A 119 7.14 11.22 -11.85
N GLU A 120 8.25 10.48 -11.97
CA GLU A 120 8.24 9.06 -12.32
C GLU A 120 7.66 8.19 -11.21
N GLN A 121 7.99 8.49 -9.94
CA GLN A 121 7.45 7.80 -8.78
C GLN A 121 5.95 8.06 -8.63
N LYS A 122 5.48 9.31 -8.86
CA LYS A 122 4.06 9.65 -8.89
C LYS A 122 3.33 8.84 -9.97
N ALA A 123 3.84 8.83 -11.20
CA ALA A 123 3.24 8.09 -12.30
C ALA A 123 3.23 6.56 -12.05
N ALA A 124 4.26 6.01 -11.43
CA ALA A 124 4.31 4.60 -11.05
C ALA A 124 3.28 4.24 -9.98
N ARG A 125 3.12 5.10 -8.97
CA ARG A 125 2.10 4.93 -7.92
C ARG A 125 0.68 5.03 -8.43
N ASP A 126 0.40 6.01 -9.29
CA ASP A 126 -0.91 6.16 -9.92
C ASP A 126 -1.29 4.91 -10.73
N LYS A 127 -0.32 4.34 -11.46
CA LYS A 127 -0.53 3.06 -12.17
C LYS A 127 -0.78 1.91 -11.19
N ALA A 128 0.01 1.80 -10.14
CA ALA A 128 -0.16 0.76 -9.12
C ALA A 128 -1.50 0.87 -8.40
N ALA A 129 -1.91 2.08 -8.02
CA ALA A 129 -3.21 2.34 -7.40
C ALA A 129 -4.38 1.96 -8.33
N LYS A 130 -4.32 2.31 -9.61
CA LYS A 130 -5.33 1.92 -10.61
C LYS A 130 -5.41 0.41 -10.80
N ILE A 131 -4.26 -0.29 -10.82
CA ILE A 131 -4.21 -1.75 -10.93
C ILE A 131 -4.79 -2.39 -9.66
N ALA A 132 -4.43 -1.89 -8.48
CA ALA A 132 -4.95 -2.39 -7.21
C ALA A 132 -6.47 -2.18 -7.08
N ALA A 133 -6.98 -0.99 -7.46
CA ALA A 133 -8.41 -0.69 -7.48
C ALA A 133 -9.17 -1.58 -8.47
N ALA A 134 -8.62 -1.81 -9.67
CA ALA A 134 -9.22 -2.70 -10.65
C ALA A 134 -9.24 -4.17 -10.17
N LYS A 135 -8.16 -4.61 -9.49
CA LYS A 135 -8.09 -5.96 -8.91
C LYS A 135 -9.07 -6.12 -7.75
N ALA A 136 -9.20 -5.11 -6.89
CA ALA A 136 -10.16 -5.10 -5.78
C ALA A 136 -11.62 -5.10 -6.30
N ALA A 137 -11.92 -4.29 -7.32
CA ALA A 137 -13.24 -4.27 -7.96
C ALA A 137 -13.59 -5.61 -8.64
N LYS A 138 -12.59 -6.28 -9.23
CA LYS A 138 -12.77 -7.62 -9.82
C LYS A 138 -13.02 -8.67 -8.74
N ALA A 139 -12.25 -8.66 -7.66
CA ALA A 139 -12.44 -9.56 -6.52
C ALA A 139 -13.79 -9.35 -5.82
N ALA A 140 -14.24 -8.10 -5.68
CA ALA A 140 -15.55 -7.78 -5.13
C ALA A 140 -16.69 -8.26 -6.04
N LYS A 141 -16.54 -8.20 -7.37
CA LYS A 141 -17.50 -8.77 -8.32
C LYS A 141 -17.54 -10.30 -8.29
N GLU A 142 -16.39 -10.94 -8.15
CA GLU A 142 -16.30 -12.40 -8.01
C GLU A 142 -16.90 -12.87 -6.69
N ALA A 143 -16.72 -12.14 -5.60
CA ALA A 143 -17.34 -12.44 -4.30
C ALA A 143 -18.85 -12.16 -4.25
N ALA A 144 -19.35 -11.22 -5.07
CA ALA A 144 -20.78 -10.93 -5.21
C ALA A 144 -21.50 -11.82 -6.24
N GLY A 145 -20.75 -12.60 -7.02
CA GLY A 145 -21.24 -13.39 -8.16
C GLY A 145 -21.79 -14.79 -7.81
N GLU A 146 -21.99 -15.11 -6.54
CA GLU A 146 -22.56 -16.40 -6.14
C GLU A 146 -24.08 -16.36 -5.84
N ALA A 147 -24.78 -15.36 -6.37
CA ALA A 147 -26.24 -15.31 -6.33
C ALA A 147 -26.80 -14.46 -7.48
N ASP A 148 -26.91 -14.98 -8.71
CA ASP A 148 -28.11 -14.92 -9.57
C ASP A 148 -27.80 -15.36 -11.02
N PRO A 149 -28.52 -16.31 -11.61
CA PRO A 149 -28.28 -16.77 -12.99
C PRO A 149 -29.04 -15.99 -14.07
N ALA A 150 -29.27 -14.67 -13.87
CA ALA A 150 -30.12 -13.88 -14.81
C ALA A 150 -29.39 -12.67 -15.48
N ALA A 151 -28.06 -12.58 -15.45
CA ALA A 151 -27.32 -11.39 -15.93
C ALA A 151 -26.52 -11.57 -17.24
N ASP A 152 -26.77 -12.62 -18.02
CA ASP A 152 -25.99 -12.89 -19.28
C ASP A 152 -26.51 -12.16 -20.51
N ALA A 153 -27.63 -11.46 -20.44
CA ALA A 153 -28.22 -10.78 -21.61
C ALA A 153 -27.84 -9.29 -21.77
N SER A 154 -27.21 -8.65 -20.77
CA SER A 154 -26.94 -7.21 -20.83
C SER A 154 -25.49 -6.86 -21.25
N ALA A 155 -24.55 -7.80 -21.12
CA ALA A 155 -23.14 -7.57 -21.48
C ALA A 155 -22.90 -7.53 -22.99
N ASP A 156 -23.64 -8.34 -23.76
CA ASP A 156 -23.53 -8.36 -25.23
C ASP A 156 -24.09 -7.10 -25.90
N THR A 157 -25.14 -6.51 -25.32
CA THR A 157 -25.77 -5.29 -25.86
C THR A 157 -24.88 -4.05 -25.66
N GLU A 158 -24.15 -3.98 -24.55
CA GLU A 158 -23.24 -2.85 -24.26
C GLU A 158 -21.94 -2.95 -25.07
N LEU A 159 -21.51 -4.16 -25.37
CA LEU A 159 -20.34 -4.42 -26.21
C LEU A 159 -20.63 -4.09 -27.70
N GLU A 160 -21.82 -4.44 -28.20
CA GLU A 160 -22.23 -4.09 -29.54
C GLU A 160 -22.43 -2.58 -29.72
N ALA A 161 -22.96 -1.88 -28.73
CA ALA A 161 -23.07 -0.43 -28.76
C ALA A 161 -21.70 0.28 -28.78
N LYS A 162 -20.70 -0.25 -28.06
CA LYS A 162 -19.32 0.26 -28.10
C LYS A 162 -18.61 -0.03 -29.43
N LEU A 163 -18.88 -1.18 -30.05
CA LEU A 163 -18.35 -1.53 -31.36
C LEU A 163 -18.98 -0.71 -32.49
N ALA A 164 -20.23 -0.28 -32.37
CA ALA A 164 -20.91 0.58 -33.33
C ALA A 164 -20.42 2.04 -33.29
N ALA A 165 -19.84 2.48 -32.15
CA ALA A 165 -19.28 3.83 -32.00
C ALA A 165 -17.80 3.94 -32.39
N MET A 166 -17.15 2.84 -32.79
CA MET A 166 -15.74 2.80 -33.21
C MET A 166 -15.59 2.81 -34.72
N ASP A 167 -14.40 3.25 -35.19
CA ASP A 167 -13.97 3.18 -36.58
C ASP A 167 -14.16 1.76 -37.16
N PRO A 168 -14.78 1.60 -38.34
CA PRO A 168 -15.17 0.30 -38.90
C PRO A 168 -14.00 -0.68 -39.06
N GLU A 169 -12.81 -0.19 -39.34
CA GLU A 169 -11.62 -1.04 -39.48
C GLU A 169 -11.12 -1.61 -38.17
N LYS A 170 -11.23 -0.82 -37.08
CA LYS A 170 -10.90 -1.25 -35.73
C LYS A 170 -11.95 -2.20 -35.16
N ALA A 171 -13.22 -1.96 -35.41
CA ALA A 171 -14.32 -2.82 -35.00
C ALA A 171 -14.21 -4.22 -35.66
N ALA A 172 -13.82 -4.30 -36.93
CA ALA A 172 -13.59 -5.57 -37.63
C ALA A 172 -12.45 -6.40 -37.02
N LYS A 173 -11.33 -5.75 -36.61
CA LYS A 173 -10.20 -6.42 -35.94
C LYS A 173 -10.58 -6.95 -34.56
N VAL A 174 -11.38 -6.21 -33.80
CA VAL A 174 -11.85 -6.65 -32.48
C VAL A 174 -12.79 -7.85 -32.59
N ARG A 175 -13.73 -7.83 -33.55
CA ARG A 175 -14.64 -8.97 -33.83
C ARG A 175 -13.87 -10.23 -34.25
N ALA A 176 -12.87 -10.09 -35.12
CA ALA A 176 -12.03 -11.22 -35.55
C ALA A 176 -11.22 -11.82 -34.37
N ALA A 177 -10.68 -10.97 -33.46
CA ALA A 177 -9.95 -11.41 -32.29
C ALA A 177 -10.85 -12.15 -31.27
N MET A 178 -12.10 -11.69 -31.10
CA MET A 178 -13.08 -12.33 -30.22
C MET A 178 -13.55 -13.68 -30.79
N ALA A 179 -13.80 -13.77 -32.08
CA ALA A 179 -14.16 -15.02 -32.76
C ALA A 179 -13.02 -16.06 -32.65
N ALA A 180 -11.77 -15.66 -32.82
CA ALA A 180 -10.61 -16.53 -32.65
C ALA A 180 -10.45 -17.02 -31.20
N LYS A 181 -10.75 -16.18 -30.20
CA LYS A 181 -10.69 -16.54 -28.78
C LYS A 181 -11.81 -17.51 -28.39
N ALA A 182 -13.02 -17.32 -28.91
CA ALA A 182 -14.16 -18.21 -28.71
C ALA A 182 -13.91 -19.58 -29.34
N ALA A 183 -13.36 -19.63 -30.56
CA ALA A 183 -13.00 -20.89 -31.23
C ALA A 183 -11.92 -21.67 -30.48
N LYS A 184 -10.94 -20.97 -29.88
CA LYS A 184 -9.88 -21.59 -29.09
C LYS A 184 -10.40 -22.13 -27.74
N ALA A 185 -11.38 -21.46 -27.13
CA ALA A 185 -12.05 -21.91 -25.92
C ALA A 185 -12.91 -23.15 -26.17
N ALA A 186 -13.63 -23.18 -27.29
CA ALA A 186 -14.44 -24.34 -27.69
C ALA A 186 -13.60 -25.58 -28.07
N ALA A 187 -12.38 -25.36 -28.62
CA ALA A 187 -11.44 -26.43 -28.91
C ALA A 187 -10.84 -27.06 -27.64
N ALA A 188 -10.56 -26.23 -26.61
CA ALA A 188 -10.00 -26.71 -25.33
C ALA A 188 -11.01 -27.51 -24.50
N GLN A 189 -12.32 -27.33 -24.71
CA GLN A 189 -13.36 -28.14 -24.04
C GLN A 189 -13.59 -29.49 -24.67
N LYS A 190 -13.12 -29.75 -25.89
CA LYS A 190 -13.24 -31.04 -26.59
C LYS A 190 -12.07 -32.01 -26.35
N GLU A 191 -10.97 -31.53 -25.77
CA GLU A 191 -9.82 -32.41 -25.44
C GLU A 191 -9.80 -32.90 -23.99
N GLY A 192 -10.85 -32.60 -23.20
CA GLY A 192 -10.98 -33.00 -21.78
C GLY A 192 -12.08 -34.04 -21.49
N GLU A 193 -12.63 -34.73 -22.48
CA GLU A 193 -13.59 -35.84 -22.32
C GLU A 193 -13.02 -37.19 -22.71
#